data_ccc601f302a2f0648c0a6e6abd038dec
#
_entry.id   ccc601f302a2f0648c0a6e6abd038dec
#
_cell.length_a   1.000
_cell.length_b   1.000
_cell.length_c   1.000
_cell.angle_alpha   90.00
_cell.angle_beta   90.00
_cell.angle_gamma   90.00
#
_symmetry.space_group_name_H-M   'P 1'
#
loop_
_entity.id
_entity.type
_entity.pdbx_description
1 polymer ?
#
loop_
_entity_poly.entity_id
_entity_poly.type
_entity_poly.pdbx_seq_one_letter_code
_entity_poly.pdbx_strand_id
1 'polypeptide(L)'
;LPLFKPEHRQLLKVLHPAREEEVSEVLSGLAAFMEEKISPLSPRFDSLAEKITSARKSLLENGICLIPYPSRYGGLELPFSAYTTAIELAGAADASVALSVAIHNTVADGIFLFGSEAQKKTYLPGIISGKKLASFSLTEPASGSDAKAVRTTARRVGREYVLNGTKMFITNAGEADLYFVLSATEKGPTSFIVEKSAPGLEFGEDLPKLGMRGSRTSEVRLTDCRTSAENLVGREGEGFEQVKTMLNSSRIVMGALCVGVAQVAYEKAVTYSKERRAFGGRISDFQLTREKIADMVTGISAARLLCLYASRLKEMGLEFSSEASQAKVFATETSVRVCDQAIQIFGGLGYTSEDVHRHWRDARLLTIGEGTSEVLRMLIASRELARSL
;
A
#
# COMPACT_ATOMS: atom_id res chain seq x y z
N LEU A 1 -13.77 14.20 11.65
CA LEU A 1 -14.69 13.05 11.66
C LEU A 1 -13.90 11.78 12.03
N PRO A 2 -14.50 10.82 12.79
CA PRO A 2 -13.79 9.62 13.19
C PRO A 2 -13.38 8.80 11.97
N LEU A 3 -12.15 8.21 12.00
CA LEU A 3 -11.65 7.35 10.93
C LEU A 3 -12.42 6.02 10.89
N PHE A 4 -12.56 5.34 12.06
CA PHE A 4 -13.31 4.09 12.14
C PHE A 4 -14.80 4.38 12.34
N LYS A 5 -15.62 4.07 11.34
CA LYS A 5 -17.02 4.46 11.20
C LYS A 5 -17.99 3.29 11.44
N PRO A 6 -19.29 3.57 11.71
CA PRO A 6 -20.31 2.53 11.85
C PRO A 6 -20.37 1.56 10.66
N GLU A 7 -20.19 2.05 9.42
CA GLU A 7 -20.18 1.21 8.22
C GLU A 7 -19.03 0.21 8.20
N HIS A 8 -17.83 0.55 8.71
CA HIS A 8 -16.74 -0.39 8.84
C HIS A 8 -17.11 -1.53 9.79
N ARG A 9 -17.67 -1.21 10.97
CA ARG A 9 -18.12 -2.21 11.93
C ARG A 9 -19.22 -3.10 11.37
N GLN A 10 -20.18 -2.52 10.63
CA GLN A 10 -21.24 -3.27 9.99
C GLN A 10 -20.70 -4.27 8.96
N LEU A 11 -19.73 -3.87 8.14
CA LEU A 11 -19.09 -4.75 7.16
C LEU A 11 -18.30 -5.88 7.85
N LEU A 12 -17.56 -5.56 8.91
CA LEU A 12 -16.82 -6.59 9.67
C LEU A 12 -17.74 -7.59 10.35
N LYS A 13 -18.90 -7.15 10.85
CA LYS A 13 -19.94 -8.03 11.40
C LYS A 13 -20.48 -9.01 10.36
N VAL A 14 -20.63 -8.57 9.11
CA VAL A 14 -21.04 -9.44 8.00
C VAL A 14 -19.93 -10.43 7.61
N LEU A 15 -18.67 -9.96 7.53
CA LEU A 15 -17.54 -10.76 7.09
C LEU A 15 -17.05 -11.74 8.17
N HIS A 16 -17.05 -11.33 9.43
CA HIS A 16 -16.47 -12.04 10.56
C HIS A 16 -17.33 -11.98 11.81
N PRO A 17 -18.58 -12.52 11.79
CA PRO A 17 -19.52 -12.36 12.89
C PRO A 17 -18.99 -12.91 14.23
N ALA A 18 -18.16 -13.95 14.22
CA ALA A 18 -17.58 -14.56 15.41
C ALA A 18 -16.38 -13.78 16.01
N ARG A 19 -15.80 -12.84 15.27
CA ARG A 19 -14.60 -12.07 15.65
C ARG A 19 -14.81 -10.56 15.53
N GLU A 20 -16.03 -10.10 15.34
CA GLU A 20 -16.36 -8.68 15.12
C GLU A 20 -15.85 -7.79 16.25
N GLU A 21 -16.07 -8.19 17.50
CA GLU A 21 -15.66 -7.40 18.67
C GLU A 21 -14.14 -7.25 18.74
N GLU A 22 -13.40 -8.35 18.62
CA GLU A 22 -11.93 -8.35 18.66
C GLU A 22 -11.32 -7.49 17.54
N VAL A 23 -11.81 -7.66 16.32
CA VAL A 23 -11.35 -6.87 15.17
C VAL A 23 -11.70 -5.39 15.35
N SER A 24 -12.91 -5.09 15.82
CA SER A 24 -13.35 -3.72 16.03
C SER A 24 -12.58 -3.00 17.14
N GLU A 25 -12.18 -3.71 18.19
CA GLU A 25 -11.35 -3.17 19.27
C GLU A 25 -9.98 -2.74 18.72
N VAL A 26 -9.27 -3.65 18.01
CA VAL A 26 -7.98 -3.36 17.40
C VAL A 26 -8.06 -2.18 16.42
N LEU A 27 -9.05 -2.18 15.52
CA LEU A 27 -9.21 -1.11 14.54
C LEU A 27 -9.61 0.23 15.17
N SER A 28 -10.41 0.22 16.22
CA SER A 28 -10.78 1.44 16.97
C SER A 28 -9.57 2.04 17.67
N GLY A 29 -8.72 1.21 18.27
CA GLY A 29 -7.46 1.66 18.88
C GLY A 29 -6.50 2.27 17.87
N LEU A 30 -6.31 1.61 16.73
CA LEU A 30 -5.47 2.14 15.64
C LEU A 30 -6.04 3.44 15.06
N ALA A 31 -7.36 3.53 14.86
CA ALA A 31 -8.01 4.74 14.37
C ALA A 31 -7.80 5.92 15.33
N ALA A 32 -8.06 5.72 16.61
CA ALA A 32 -7.85 6.77 17.63
C ALA A 32 -6.41 7.26 17.66
N PHE A 33 -5.43 6.33 17.58
CA PHE A 33 -4.02 6.67 17.48
C PHE A 33 -3.72 7.52 16.22
N MET A 34 -4.23 7.10 15.06
CA MET A 34 -4.01 7.83 13.80
C MET A 34 -4.68 9.21 13.80
N GLU A 35 -5.87 9.34 14.38
CA GLU A 35 -6.57 10.62 14.54
C GLU A 35 -5.77 11.60 15.41
N GLU A 36 -5.20 11.11 16.50
CA GLU A 36 -4.45 11.95 17.44
C GLU A 36 -3.04 12.29 16.96
N LYS A 37 -2.32 11.33 16.40
CA LYS A 37 -0.87 11.43 16.17
C LYS A 37 -0.44 11.57 14.71
N ILE A 38 -1.29 11.21 13.73
CA ILE A 38 -0.91 11.21 12.31
C ILE A 38 -1.68 12.27 11.52
N SER A 39 -3.01 12.22 11.58
CA SER A 39 -3.86 13.11 10.76
C SER A 39 -3.53 14.61 10.93
N PRO A 40 -3.23 15.13 12.14
CA PRO A 40 -2.87 16.56 12.31
C PRO A 40 -1.55 16.93 11.65
N LEU A 41 -0.64 15.96 11.45
CA LEU A 41 0.68 16.18 10.85
C LEU A 41 0.69 16.02 9.33
N SER A 42 -0.36 15.47 8.75
CA SER A 42 -0.42 15.14 7.32
C SER A 42 -0.12 16.32 6.38
N PRO A 43 -0.60 17.58 6.62
CA PRO A 43 -0.20 18.72 5.80
C PRO A 43 1.30 19.05 5.91
N ARG A 44 1.91 18.79 7.06
CA ARG A 44 3.35 19.02 7.28
C ARG A 44 4.21 17.97 6.58
N PHE A 45 3.71 16.74 6.46
CA PHE A 45 4.37 15.68 5.69
C PHE A 45 4.35 16.00 4.19
N ASP A 46 3.24 16.48 3.66
CA ASP A 46 3.13 16.87 2.25
C ASP A 46 3.99 18.08 1.92
N SER A 47 4.04 19.10 2.79
CA SER A 47 4.91 20.26 2.62
C SER A 47 6.40 19.99 2.88
N LEU A 48 6.75 18.77 3.32
CA LEU A 48 8.09 18.35 3.76
C LEU A 48 8.64 19.15 4.96
N ALA A 49 7.79 19.87 5.68
CA ALA A 49 8.14 20.53 6.92
C ALA A 49 8.40 19.55 8.07
N GLU A 50 7.92 18.32 7.92
CA GLU A 50 8.14 17.23 8.87
C GLU A 50 8.31 15.90 8.12
N LYS A 51 9.15 14.99 8.66
CA LYS A 51 9.36 13.66 8.11
C LYS A 51 8.34 12.67 8.69
N ILE A 52 7.85 11.74 7.87
CA ILE A 52 6.93 10.69 8.33
C ILE A 52 7.58 9.65 9.25
N THR A 53 8.90 9.65 9.40
CA THR A 53 9.67 8.58 10.08
C THR A 53 9.14 8.25 11.47
N SER A 54 8.89 9.28 12.30
CA SER A 54 8.32 9.10 13.65
C SER A 54 6.90 8.55 13.61
N ALA A 55 6.02 9.13 12.80
CA ALA A 55 4.62 8.72 12.67
C ALA A 55 4.50 7.27 12.15
N ARG A 56 5.27 6.95 11.10
CA ARG A 56 5.37 5.58 10.56
C ARG A 56 5.85 4.59 11.62
N LYS A 57 6.97 4.89 12.29
CA LYS A 57 7.52 4.02 13.33
C LYS A 57 6.48 3.78 14.43
N SER A 58 5.86 4.83 14.95
CA SER A 58 4.84 4.70 15.97
C SER A 58 3.62 3.89 15.51
N LEU A 59 3.17 4.03 14.24
CA LEU A 59 2.07 3.23 13.70
C LEU A 59 2.44 1.75 13.59
N LEU A 60 3.67 1.43 13.19
CA LEU A 60 4.17 0.06 13.17
C LEU A 60 4.25 -0.53 14.58
N GLU A 61 4.78 0.22 15.56
CA GLU A 61 4.89 -0.19 16.96
C GLU A 61 3.51 -0.35 17.65
N ASN A 62 2.47 0.37 17.16
CA ASN A 62 1.08 0.16 17.56
C ASN A 62 0.43 -1.07 16.89
N GLY A 63 1.18 -1.86 16.13
CA GLY A 63 0.82 -3.22 15.75
C GLY A 63 0.00 -3.35 14.48
N ILE A 64 -0.08 -2.33 13.63
CA ILE A 64 -0.83 -2.42 12.36
C ILE A 64 -0.39 -3.61 11.50
N CYS A 65 0.92 -3.91 11.47
CA CYS A 65 1.45 -5.06 10.73
C CYS A 65 1.38 -6.39 11.48
N LEU A 66 1.02 -6.41 12.76
CA LEU A 66 0.81 -7.65 13.50
C LEU A 66 -0.50 -8.36 13.08
N ILE A 67 -1.46 -7.60 12.57
CA ILE A 67 -2.84 -8.04 12.33
C ILE A 67 -2.91 -9.41 11.63
N PRO A 68 -2.34 -9.64 10.41
CA PRO A 68 -2.59 -10.85 9.65
C PRO A 68 -1.64 -12.02 9.95
N TYR A 69 -0.65 -11.83 10.83
CA TYR A 69 0.38 -12.86 11.02
C TYR A 69 0.10 -13.77 12.21
N PRO A 70 0.60 -15.04 12.15
CA PRO A 70 0.47 -16.00 13.25
C PRO A 70 1.15 -15.56 14.54
N SER A 71 0.55 -15.94 15.68
CA SER A 71 1.05 -15.66 17.04
C SER A 71 2.45 -16.20 17.30
N ARG A 72 2.83 -17.34 16.67
CA ARG A 72 4.19 -17.91 16.75
C ARG A 72 5.30 -16.98 16.21
N TYR A 73 4.95 -15.95 15.44
CA TYR A 73 5.86 -14.90 15.00
C TYR A 73 5.59 -13.55 15.70
N GLY A 74 4.65 -13.51 16.65
CA GLY A 74 4.25 -12.32 17.39
C GLY A 74 3.07 -11.57 16.77
N GLY A 75 2.35 -12.15 15.79
CA GLY A 75 1.17 -11.57 15.18
C GLY A 75 -0.12 -11.78 15.98
N LEU A 76 -1.21 -11.16 15.51
CA LEU A 76 -2.53 -11.20 16.14
C LEU A 76 -3.47 -12.27 15.54
N GLU A 77 -3.08 -12.95 14.48
CA GLU A 77 -3.89 -13.95 13.76
C GLU A 77 -5.29 -13.45 13.35
N LEU A 78 -5.44 -12.13 13.15
CA LEU A 78 -6.69 -11.54 12.71
C LEU A 78 -6.86 -11.68 11.19
N PRO A 79 -8.09 -11.59 10.67
CA PRO A 79 -8.35 -11.71 9.24
C PRO A 79 -7.58 -10.67 8.40
N PHE A 80 -7.20 -11.02 7.18
CA PHE A 80 -6.51 -10.10 6.27
C PHE A 80 -7.37 -8.88 5.90
N SER A 81 -8.70 -9.02 5.89
CA SER A 81 -9.63 -7.92 5.71
C SER A 81 -9.58 -6.88 6.87
N ALA A 82 -9.21 -7.30 8.07
CA ALA A 82 -8.94 -6.37 9.17
C ALA A 82 -7.69 -5.53 8.88
N TYR A 83 -6.61 -6.14 8.35
CA TYR A 83 -5.43 -5.41 7.89
C TYR A 83 -5.77 -4.48 6.71
N THR A 84 -6.56 -4.95 5.75
CA THR A 84 -7.05 -4.15 4.63
C THR A 84 -7.80 -2.90 5.13
N THR A 85 -8.70 -3.07 6.10
CA THR A 85 -9.42 -1.95 6.74
C THR A 85 -8.45 -1.02 7.50
N ALA A 86 -7.48 -1.57 8.23
CA ALA A 86 -6.47 -0.75 8.93
C ALA A 86 -5.67 0.14 7.97
N ILE A 87 -5.34 -0.36 6.77
CA ILE A 87 -4.66 0.44 5.73
C ILE A 87 -5.61 1.47 5.09
N GLU A 88 -6.90 1.18 4.96
CA GLU A 88 -7.87 2.21 4.58
C GLU A 88 -7.89 3.36 5.59
N LEU A 89 -7.94 3.06 6.89
CA LEU A 89 -7.87 4.07 7.96
C LEU A 89 -6.55 4.85 7.92
N ALA A 90 -5.43 4.16 7.69
CA ALA A 90 -4.13 4.81 7.55
C ALA A 90 -4.07 5.74 6.32
N GLY A 91 -4.64 5.32 5.19
CA GLY A 91 -4.78 6.15 3.98
C GLY A 91 -5.63 7.40 4.19
N ALA A 92 -6.66 7.30 5.03
CA ALA A 92 -7.47 8.43 5.44
C ALA A 92 -6.71 9.38 6.38
N ALA A 93 -5.83 8.86 7.23
CA ALA A 93 -5.00 9.67 8.13
C ALA A 93 -3.87 10.39 7.37
N ASP A 94 -3.06 9.64 6.61
CA ASP A 94 -2.02 10.16 5.72
C ASP A 94 -1.58 9.13 4.68
N ALA A 95 -1.66 9.49 3.40
CA ALA A 95 -1.34 8.59 2.30
C ALA A 95 0.14 8.19 2.24
N SER A 96 1.08 9.08 2.62
CA SER A 96 2.52 8.80 2.62
C SER A 96 2.90 7.78 3.69
N VAL A 97 2.34 7.92 4.90
CA VAL A 97 2.53 6.98 6.00
C VAL A 97 1.93 5.62 5.63
N ALA A 98 0.70 5.60 5.10
CA ALA A 98 0.02 4.38 4.68
C ALA A 98 0.79 3.62 3.59
N LEU A 99 1.30 4.33 2.56
CA LEU A 99 2.13 3.73 1.50
C LEU A 99 3.39 3.09 2.07
N SER A 100 4.11 3.82 2.94
CA SER A 100 5.35 3.34 3.56
C SER A 100 5.12 2.06 4.38
N VAL A 101 4.04 2.01 5.17
CA VAL A 101 3.62 0.84 5.96
C VAL A 101 3.18 -0.32 5.06
N ALA A 102 2.41 -0.05 4.00
CA ALA A 102 1.93 -1.08 3.08
C ALA A 102 3.08 -1.76 2.33
N ILE A 103 4.06 -1.00 1.81
CA ILE A 103 5.26 -1.54 1.17
C ILE A 103 6.11 -2.35 2.15
N HIS A 104 6.27 -1.87 3.38
CA HIS A 104 6.94 -2.61 4.44
C HIS A 104 6.28 -3.97 4.69
N ASN A 105 4.95 -4.01 4.81
CA ASN A 105 4.21 -5.25 5.01
C ASN A 105 4.25 -6.19 3.80
N THR A 106 4.39 -5.67 2.57
CA THR A 106 4.57 -6.50 1.37
C THR A 106 5.83 -7.38 1.49
N VAL A 107 6.90 -6.86 2.08
CA VAL A 107 8.12 -7.66 2.35
C VAL A 107 7.86 -8.71 3.44
N ALA A 108 7.14 -8.35 4.50
CA ALA A 108 6.76 -9.31 5.53
C ALA A 108 5.93 -10.47 4.94
N ASP A 109 4.95 -10.17 4.07
CA ASP A 109 4.12 -11.17 3.35
C ASP A 109 5.00 -12.08 2.48
N GLY A 110 5.97 -11.52 1.75
CA GLY A 110 6.92 -12.28 0.93
C GLY A 110 7.78 -13.26 1.74
N ILE A 111 8.32 -12.81 2.87
CA ILE A 111 9.11 -13.68 3.77
C ILE A 111 8.20 -14.73 4.42
N PHE A 112 6.99 -14.36 4.82
CA PHE A 112 6.03 -15.29 5.41
C PHE A 112 5.62 -16.39 4.43
N LEU A 113 5.36 -16.06 3.18
CA LEU A 113 4.91 -17.02 2.16
C LEU A 113 6.04 -17.92 1.66
N PHE A 114 7.23 -17.35 1.40
CA PHE A 114 8.28 -18.02 0.63
C PHE A 114 9.58 -18.23 1.40
N GLY A 115 9.76 -17.56 2.53
CA GLY A 115 10.97 -17.71 3.35
C GLY A 115 11.06 -19.10 3.99
N SER A 116 12.30 -19.56 4.22
CA SER A 116 12.56 -20.72 5.06
C SER A 116 12.12 -20.45 6.50
N GLU A 117 11.91 -21.50 7.30
CA GLU A 117 11.57 -21.33 8.72
C GLU A 117 12.65 -20.56 9.50
N ALA A 118 13.92 -20.71 9.10
CA ALA A 118 15.02 -19.92 9.66
C ALA A 118 14.86 -18.43 9.34
N GLN A 119 14.59 -18.09 8.08
CA GLN A 119 14.34 -16.71 7.65
C GLN A 119 13.10 -16.11 8.32
N LYS A 120 12.00 -16.86 8.42
CA LYS A 120 10.79 -16.41 9.09
C LYS A 120 11.07 -16.08 10.57
N LYS A 121 11.76 -16.97 11.30
CA LYS A 121 12.12 -16.74 12.71
C LYS A 121 13.08 -15.56 12.89
N THR A 122 14.00 -15.35 11.95
CA THR A 122 14.99 -14.27 12.00
C THR A 122 14.41 -12.91 11.70
N TYR A 123 13.57 -12.81 10.66
CA TYR A 123 13.17 -11.52 10.10
C TYR A 123 11.76 -11.09 10.49
N LEU A 124 10.76 -12.00 10.47
CA LEU A 124 9.35 -11.62 10.67
C LEU A 124 9.09 -10.90 12.00
N PRO A 125 9.55 -11.37 13.17
CA PRO A 125 9.24 -10.70 14.43
C PRO A 125 9.72 -9.25 14.46
N GLY A 126 10.90 -8.99 13.89
CA GLY A 126 11.45 -7.63 13.81
C GLY A 126 10.69 -6.72 12.84
N ILE A 127 10.24 -7.27 11.72
CA ILE A 127 9.49 -6.52 10.69
C ILE A 127 8.08 -6.23 11.19
N ILE A 128 7.28 -7.24 11.51
CA ILE A 128 5.87 -7.05 11.86
C ILE A 128 5.65 -6.22 13.12
N SER A 129 6.63 -6.20 14.05
CA SER A 129 6.61 -5.33 15.24
C SER A 129 7.12 -3.91 15.00
N GLY A 130 7.58 -3.57 13.80
CA GLY A 130 8.12 -2.24 13.45
C GLY A 130 9.53 -1.96 14.00
N LYS A 131 10.20 -2.93 14.63
CA LYS A 131 11.59 -2.79 15.09
C LYS A 131 12.60 -2.71 13.94
N LYS A 132 12.27 -3.32 12.80
CA LYS A 132 13.03 -3.25 11.54
C LYS A 132 12.12 -2.79 10.44
N LEU A 133 12.54 -1.82 9.66
CA LEU A 133 11.82 -1.35 8.47
C LEU A 133 12.25 -2.16 7.26
N ALA A 134 11.31 -2.48 6.37
CA ALA A 134 11.57 -3.21 5.14
C ALA A 134 11.17 -2.42 3.89
N SER A 135 11.81 -2.73 2.76
CA SER A 135 11.60 -2.09 1.47
C SER A 135 11.56 -3.13 0.35
N PHE A 136 10.65 -2.96 -0.60
CA PHE A 136 10.47 -3.83 -1.75
C PHE A 136 11.14 -3.24 -2.98
N SER A 137 12.16 -3.92 -3.51
CA SER A 137 13.04 -3.44 -4.57
C SER A 137 12.87 -4.24 -5.85
N LEU A 138 11.87 -3.88 -6.66
CA LEU A 138 11.49 -4.57 -7.90
C LEU A 138 11.88 -3.77 -9.15
N THR A 139 11.32 -2.57 -9.29
CA THR A 139 11.41 -1.74 -10.49
C THR A 139 12.85 -1.31 -10.81
N GLU A 140 13.19 -1.29 -12.09
CA GLU A 140 14.49 -0.84 -12.61
C GLU A 140 14.29 0.29 -13.64
N PRO A 141 15.34 1.07 -13.98
CA PRO A 141 15.24 2.10 -15.01
C PRO A 141 14.69 1.59 -16.36
N ALA A 142 14.98 0.34 -16.71
CA ALA A 142 14.55 -0.27 -17.97
C ALA A 142 13.43 -1.33 -17.81
N SER A 143 12.94 -1.60 -16.60
CA SER A 143 11.97 -2.66 -16.30
C SER A 143 11.01 -2.21 -15.19
N GLY A 144 9.84 -1.72 -15.60
CA GLY A 144 8.73 -1.37 -14.71
C GLY A 144 7.55 -2.32 -14.90
N SER A 145 6.68 -2.05 -15.88
CA SER A 145 5.52 -2.89 -16.21
C SER A 145 5.92 -4.30 -16.67
N ASP A 146 7.03 -4.44 -17.37
CA ASP A 146 7.65 -5.73 -17.68
C ASP A 146 8.63 -6.16 -16.58
N ALA A 147 8.08 -6.48 -15.41
CA ALA A 147 8.87 -6.88 -14.25
C ALA A 147 9.65 -8.20 -14.43
N LYS A 148 9.31 -9.00 -15.47
CA LYS A 148 10.06 -10.22 -15.80
C LYS A 148 11.41 -9.92 -16.45
N ALA A 149 11.54 -8.77 -17.12
CA ALA A 149 12.76 -8.35 -17.79
C ALA A 149 13.78 -7.71 -16.83
N VAL A 150 13.93 -8.30 -15.62
CA VAL A 150 14.88 -7.83 -14.61
C VAL A 150 16.32 -7.92 -15.14
N ARG A 151 17.10 -6.84 -14.95
CA ARG A 151 18.51 -6.71 -15.40
C ARG A 151 19.52 -6.70 -14.26
N THR A 152 19.09 -6.38 -13.03
CA THR A 152 19.94 -6.56 -11.86
C THR A 152 20.36 -8.01 -11.78
N THR A 153 21.66 -8.28 -11.77
CA THR A 153 22.22 -9.65 -11.76
C THR A 153 22.56 -10.10 -10.35
N ALA A 154 22.52 -11.41 -10.11
CA ALA A 154 23.00 -12.03 -8.90
C ALA A 154 23.84 -13.28 -9.28
N ARG A 155 25.14 -13.25 -8.97
CA ARG A 155 26.08 -14.35 -9.25
C ARG A 155 26.52 -15.00 -7.96
N ARG A 156 26.45 -16.31 -7.90
CA ARG A 156 26.92 -17.07 -6.72
C ARG A 156 28.45 -17.11 -6.66
N VAL A 157 29.00 -16.80 -5.48
CA VAL A 157 30.43 -16.87 -5.18
C VAL A 157 30.60 -17.56 -3.83
N GLY A 158 30.84 -18.86 -3.85
CA GLY A 158 30.96 -19.67 -2.64
C GLY A 158 29.65 -19.71 -1.84
N ARG A 159 29.67 -19.13 -0.63
CA ARG A 159 28.52 -19.04 0.27
C ARG A 159 27.75 -17.69 0.18
N GLU A 160 28.06 -16.88 -0.82
CA GLU A 160 27.45 -15.57 -1.02
C GLU A 160 26.88 -15.44 -2.44
N TYR A 161 26.01 -14.45 -2.62
CA TYR A 161 25.64 -13.89 -3.92
C TYR A 161 26.19 -12.46 -4.02
N VAL A 162 26.70 -12.13 -5.19
CA VAL A 162 27.16 -10.78 -5.56
C VAL A 162 26.13 -10.20 -6.52
N LEU A 163 25.48 -9.12 -6.10
CA LEU A 163 24.41 -8.45 -6.82
C LEU A 163 24.96 -7.18 -7.48
N ASN A 164 24.57 -6.94 -8.76
CA ASN A 164 24.92 -5.75 -9.52
C ASN A 164 23.72 -5.23 -10.30
N GLY A 165 23.40 -3.94 -10.14
CA GLY A 165 22.30 -3.27 -10.82
C GLY A 165 21.75 -2.07 -10.08
N THR A 166 20.66 -1.51 -10.61
CA THR A 166 20.00 -0.34 -10.03
C THR A 166 18.49 -0.57 -9.98
N LYS A 167 17.89 -0.32 -8.82
CA LYS A 167 16.45 -0.30 -8.60
C LYS A 167 15.95 1.15 -8.52
N MET A 168 14.77 1.42 -9.10
CA MET A 168 14.18 2.77 -9.19
C MET A 168 12.84 2.84 -8.47
N PHE A 169 12.51 4.03 -8.01
CA PHE A 169 11.24 4.34 -7.34
C PHE A 169 11.00 3.50 -6.08
N ILE A 170 12.05 3.23 -5.32
CA ILE A 170 11.99 2.33 -4.17
C ILE A 170 11.54 3.10 -2.92
N THR A 171 10.33 2.79 -2.46
CA THR A 171 9.76 3.33 -1.23
C THR A 171 10.53 2.82 -0.01
N ASN A 172 10.77 3.66 0.98
CA ASN A 172 11.58 3.41 2.17
C ASN A 172 13.10 3.25 1.89
N ALA A 173 13.57 3.47 0.67
CA ALA A 173 15.00 3.35 0.35
C ALA A 173 15.86 4.29 1.19
N GLY A 174 16.98 3.78 1.70
CA GLY A 174 17.88 4.50 2.60
C GLY A 174 17.41 4.61 4.04
N GLU A 175 16.12 4.39 4.32
CA GLU A 175 15.58 4.31 5.68
C GLU A 175 15.39 2.85 6.15
N ALA A 176 15.03 1.95 5.23
CA ALA A 176 14.79 0.54 5.55
C ALA A 176 16.06 -0.18 6.03
N ASP A 177 15.87 -1.15 6.93
CA ASP A 177 16.92 -2.04 7.44
C ASP A 177 17.10 -3.26 6.52
N LEU A 178 16.05 -3.64 5.79
CA LEU A 178 15.99 -4.82 4.93
C LEU A 178 15.38 -4.47 3.57
N TYR A 179 15.96 -5.04 2.52
CA TYR A 179 15.53 -4.91 1.14
C TYR A 179 15.20 -6.28 0.55
N PHE A 180 13.97 -6.45 0.06
CA PHE A 180 13.57 -7.61 -0.73
C PHE A 180 13.84 -7.29 -2.19
N VAL A 181 14.87 -7.93 -2.76
CA VAL A 181 15.44 -7.57 -4.08
C VAL A 181 15.19 -8.69 -5.07
N LEU A 182 14.56 -8.40 -6.22
CA LEU A 182 14.49 -9.32 -7.35
C LEU A 182 15.72 -9.13 -8.25
N SER A 183 16.44 -10.19 -8.53
CA SER A 183 17.64 -10.17 -9.39
C SER A 183 17.66 -11.38 -10.33
N ALA A 184 18.30 -11.25 -11.49
CA ALA A 184 18.48 -12.34 -12.44
C ALA A 184 19.67 -13.22 -12.03
N THR A 185 19.46 -14.53 -11.95
CA THR A 185 20.50 -15.56 -11.87
C THR A 185 20.54 -16.37 -13.16
N GLU A 186 21.44 -17.33 -13.27
CA GLU A 186 21.49 -18.27 -14.41
C GLU A 186 20.19 -19.09 -14.56
N LYS A 187 19.45 -19.30 -13.45
CA LYS A 187 18.16 -20.02 -13.45
C LYS A 187 16.95 -19.13 -13.65
N GLY A 188 17.14 -17.81 -13.73
CA GLY A 188 16.09 -16.82 -13.91
C GLY A 188 15.92 -15.86 -12.74
N PRO A 189 14.84 -15.06 -12.72
CA PRO A 189 14.57 -14.11 -11.65
C PRO A 189 14.50 -14.81 -10.29
N THR A 190 15.23 -14.28 -9.32
CA THR A 190 15.40 -14.84 -7.98
C THR A 190 15.31 -13.74 -6.93
N SER A 191 14.67 -14.02 -5.82
CA SER A 191 14.46 -13.06 -4.72
C SER A 191 15.51 -13.22 -3.64
N PHE A 192 16.01 -12.10 -3.13
CA PHE A 192 17.01 -12.04 -2.07
C PHE A 192 16.60 -11.05 -0.97
N ILE A 193 16.95 -11.37 0.28
CA ILE A 193 16.97 -10.40 1.36
C ILE A 193 18.38 -9.78 1.39
N VAL A 194 18.44 -8.46 1.31
CA VAL A 194 19.69 -7.68 1.42
C VAL A 194 19.55 -6.76 2.63
N GLU A 195 20.47 -6.90 3.59
CA GLU A 195 20.50 -6.03 4.76
C GLU A 195 21.09 -4.66 4.40
N LYS A 196 20.66 -3.59 5.09
CA LYS A 196 21.14 -2.23 4.85
C LYS A 196 22.67 -2.10 4.97
N SER A 197 23.27 -2.90 5.84
CA SER A 197 24.71 -2.93 6.09
C SER A 197 25.51 -3.70 5.03
N ALA A 198 24.85 -4.31 4.03
CA ALA A 198 25.52 -5.10 3.01
C ALA A 198 26.53 -4.24 2.23
N PRO A 199 27.81 -4.68 2.11
CA PRO A 199 28.79 -3.96 1.32
C PRO A 199 28.31 -3.80 -0.13
N GLY A 200 28.49 -2.63 -0.72
CA GLY A 200 28.10 -2.33 -2.08
C GLY A 200 26.63 -1.94 -2.27
N LEU A 201 25.87 -1.75 -1.17
CA LEU A 201 24.52 -1.22 -1.20
C LEU A 201 24.54 0.29 -0.97
N GLU A 202 24.04 1.07 -1.94
CA GLU A 202 23.99 2.53 -1.89
C GLU A 202 22.60 3.05 -2.24
N PHE A 203 22.30 4.29 -1.82
CA PHE A 203 21.00 4.93 -2.01
C PHE A 203 21.14 6.30 -2.67
N GLY A 204 20.23 6.58 -3.60
CA GLY A 204 20.10 7.90 -4.19
C GLY A 204 19.41 8.91 -3.26
N GLU A 205 19.30 10.15 -3.75
CA GLU A 205 18.51 11.19 -3.11
C GLU A 205 17.00 10.88 -3.22
N ASP A 206 16.20 11.53 -2.38
CA ASP A 206 14.75 11.42 -2.45
C ASP A 206 14.23 12.09 -3.73
N LEU A 207 13.44 11.34 -4.49
CA LEU A 207 12.89 11.83 -5.76
C LEU A 207 11.77 12.85 -5.51
N PRO A 208 11.73 13.99 -6.22
CA PRO A 208 10.60 14.90 -6.16
C PRO A 208 9.35 14.22 -6.74
N LYS A 209 8.23 14.32 -6.02
CA LYS A 209 6.98 13.63 -6.36
C LYS A 209 5.80 14.59 -6.46
N LEU A 210 4.82 14.24 -7.28
CA LEU A 210 3.55 14.96 -7.39
C LEU A 210 2.74 14.88 -6.09
N GLY A 211 2.60 13.68 -5.54
CA GLY A 211 1.86 13.36 -4.31
C GLY A 211 2.59 12.32 -3.46
N MET A 212 2.01 11.96 -2.32
CA MET A 212 2.65 11.11 -1.29
C MET A 212 4.08 11.56 -1.00
N ARG A 213 4.25 12.89 -0.91
CA ARG A 213 5.57 13.55 -0.88
C ARG A 213 6.35 13.20 0.38
N GLY A 214 5.66 12.95 1.49
CA GLY A 214 6.27 12.55 2.74
C GLY A 214 6.93 11.16 2.72
N SER A 215 6.54 10.25 1.82
CA SER A 215 7.16 8.92 1.73
C SER A 215 8.48 9.00 0.94
N ARG A 216 9.60 8.66 1.58
CA ARG A 216 10.88 8.62 0.89
C ARG A 216 10.87 7.60 -0.24
N THR A 217 11.32 8.02 -1.43
CA THR A 217 11.37 7.19 -2.64
C THR A 217 12.64 7.53 -3.40
N SER A 218 13.57 6.56 -3.54
CA SER A 218 14.84 6.81 -4.22
C SER A 218 15.33 5.61 -5.02
N GLU A 219 16.50 5.75 -5.63
CA GLU A 219 17.25 4.65 -6.21
C GLU A 219 17.88 3.78 -5.13
N VAL A 220 18.02 2.49 -5.44
CA VAL A 220 18.88 1.54 -4.70
C VAL A 220 19.90 0.99 -5.69
N ARG A 221 21.18 1.29 -5.45
CA ARG A 221 22.30 0.84 -6.27
C ARG A 221 23.00 -0.32 -5.60
N LEU A 222 23.29 -1.34 -6.39
CA LEU A 222 23.97 -2.56 -5.99
C LEU A 222 25.26 -2.65 -6.84
N THR A 223 26.41 -2.44 -6.22
CA THR A 223 27.72 -2.49 -6.86
C THR A 223 28.57 -3.51 -6.13
N ASP A 224 28.71 -4.70 -6.73
CA ASP A 224 29.31 -5.87 -6.07
C ASP A 224 28.71 -6.12 -4.67
N CYS A 225 27.40 -5.87 -4.55
CA CYS A 225 26.69 -5.96 -3.29
C CYS A 225 26.58 -7.42 -2.84
N ARG A 226 27.07 -7.71 -1.63
CA ARG A 226 27.18 -9.07 -1.11
C ARG A 226 26.05 -9.40 -0.15
N THR A 227 25.44 -10.56 -0.36
CA THR A 227 24.47 -11.14 0.58
C THR A 227 24.75 -12.65 0.74
N SER A 228 24.45 -13.19 1.94
CA SER A 228 24.61 -14.62 2.19
C SER A 228 23.72 -15.45 1.27
N ALA A 229 24.17 -16.64 0.87
CA ALA A 229 23.33 -17.60 0.16
C ALA A 229 22.10 -18.04 0.97
N GLU A 230 22.14 -17.91 2.31
CA GLU A 230 21.00 -18.17 3.20
C GLU A 230 19.90 -17.10 3.08
N ASN A 231 20.21 -15.96 2.47
CA ASN A 231 19.26 -14.86 2.23
C ASN A 231 18.52 -14.98 0.88
N LEU A 232 18.78 -16.02 0.10
CA LEU A 232 17.93 -16.37 -1.04
C LEU A 232 16.56 -16.82 -0.52
N VAL A 233 15.48 -16.21 -1.02
CA VAL A 233 14.11 -16.52 -0.61
C VAL A 233 13.50 -17.58 -1.54
N GLY A 234 13.07 -18.70 -0.98
CA GLY A 234 12.54 -19.82 -1.76
C GLY A 234 13.62 -20.54 -2.56
N ARG A 235 13.44 -20.66 -3.87
CA ARG A 235 14.38 -21.32 -4.78
C ARG A 235 14.85 -20.38 -5.88
N GLU A 236 16.06 -20.64 -6.37
CA GLU A 236 16.63 -19.90 -7.49
C GLU A 236 15.79 -20.10 -8.76
N GLY A 237 15.42 -19.00 -9.42
CA GLY A 237 14.56 -18.97 -10.61
C GLY A 237 13.07 -18.80 -10.33
N GLU A 238 12.61 -18.88 -9.06
CA GLU A 238 11.19 -18.76 -8.70
C GLU A 238 10.77 -17.31 -8.34
N GLY A 239 11.69 -16.37 -8.32
CA GLY A 239 11.45 -15.02 -7.79
C GLY A 239 10.34 -14.26 -8.50
N PHE A 240 10.13 -14.46 -9.80
CA PHE A 240 9.05 -13.78 -10.52
C PHE A 240 7.65 -14.25 -10.08
N GLU A 241 7.46 -15.54 -9.86
CA GLU A 241 6.20 -16.10 -9.36
C GLU A 241 5.93 -15.66 -7.92
N GLN A 242 6.99 -15.58 -7.08
CA GLN A 242 6.90 -15.04 -5.73
C GLN A 242 6.42 -13.59 -5.74
N VAL A 243 7.05 -12.74 -6.55
CA VAL A 243 6.68 -11.32 -6.70
C VAL A 243 5.24 -11.17 -7.19
N LYS A 244 4.80 -11.97 -8.17
CA LYS A 244 3.39 -11.95 -8.62
C LYS A 244 2.41 -12.23 -7.49
N THR A 245 2.71 -13.22 -6.66
CA THR A 245 1.86 -13.59 -5.51
C THR A 245 1.84 -12.48 -4.45
N MET A 246 3.00 -11.90 -4.13
CA MET A 246 3.11 -10.75 -3.21
C MET A 246 2.30 -9.55 -3.72
N LEU A 247 2.41 -9.25 -5.01
CA LEU A 247 1.69 -8.14 -5.64
C LEU A 247 0.16 -8.34 -5.60
N ASN A 248 -0.36 -9.56 -5.62
CA ASN A 248 -1.81 -9.77 -5.49
C ASN A 248 -2.34 -9.27 -4.13
N SER A 249 -1.64 -9.59 -3.04
CA SER A 249 -1.99 -9.07 -1.70
C SER A 249 -1.80 -7.55 -1.63
N SER A 250 -0.68 -7.05 -2.14
CA SER A 250 -0.36 -5.63 -2.16
C SER A 250 -1.40 -4.80 -2.94
N ARG A 251 -1.92 -5.30 -4.07
CA ARG A 251 -2.98 -4.62 -4.85
C ARG A 251 -4.25 -4.39 -4.06
N ILE A 252 -4.69 -5.35 -3.26
CA ILE A 252 -5.84 -5.19 -2.35
C ILE A 252 -5.59 -4.03 -1.38
N VAL A 253 -4.42 -4.04 -0.77
CA VAL A 253 -3.99 -3.06 0.24
C VAL A 253 -3.87 -1.65 -0.37
N MET A 254 -3.30 -1.53 -1.58
CA MET A 254 -3.22 -0.24 -2.30
C MET A 254 -4.60 0.29 -2.72
N GLY A 255 -5.51 -0.62 -3.07
CA GLY A 255 -6.92 -0.25 -3.29
C GLY A 255 -7.56 0.34 -2.03
N ALA A 256 -7.39 -0.32 -0.88
CA ALA A 256 -7.92 0.14 0.40
C ALA A 256 -7.31 1.50 0.83
N LEU A 257 -5.99 1.69 0.66
CA LEU A 257 -5.35 3.00 0.89
C LEU A 257 -6.07 4.10 0.09
N CYS A 258 -6.33 3.86 -1.20
CA CYS A 258 -7.04 4.81 -2.05
C CYS A 258 -8.48 5.06 -1.62
N VAL A 259 -9.18 4.05 -1.10
CA VAL A 259 -10.51 4.23 -0.49
C VAL A 259 -10.44 5.21 0.67
N GLY A 260 -9.44 5.09 1.55
CA GLY A 260 -9.21 6.03 2.65
C GLY A 260 -8.97 7.47 2.18
N VAL A 261 -8.11 7.66 1.19
CA VAL A 261 -7.86 8.98 0.58
C VAL A 261 -9.14 9.59 0.00
N ALA A 262 -9.91 8.79 -0.75
CA ALA A 262 -11.18 9.23 -1.34
C ALA A 262 -12.21 9.59 -0.26
N GLN A 263 -12.28 8.81 0.82
CA GLN A 263 -13.21 9.03 1.93
C GLN A 263 -13.01 10.41 2.57
N VAL A 264 -11.77 10.80 2.86
CA VAL A 264 -11.47 12.12 3.45
C VAL A 264 -11.81 13.26 2.48
N ALA A 265 -11.46 13.12 1.21
CA ALA A 265 -11.79 14.13 0.20
C ALA A 265 -13.30 14.33 0.06
N TYR A 266 -14.06 13.22 0.03
CA TYR A 266 -15.51 13.21 0.03
C TYR A 266 -16.10 13.93 1.24
N GLU A 267 -15.66 13.61 2.45
CA GLU A 267 -16.19 14.19 3.69
C GLU A 267 -15.95 15.70 3.77
N LYS A 268 -14.75 16.15 3.37
CA LYS A 268 -14.44 17.58 3.26
C LYS A 268 -15.39 18.27 2.27
N ALA A 269 -15.62 17.68 1.11
CA ALA A 269 -16.52 18.21 0.08
C ALA A 269 -17.98 18.29 0.58
N VAL A 270 -18.45 17.24 1.27
CA VAL A 270 -19.80 17.22 1.86
C VAL A 270 -19.94 18.30 2.91
N THR A 271 -18.98 18.44 3.84
CA THR A 271 -19.01 19.47 4.89
C THR A 271 -19.03 20.86 4.26
N TYR A 272 -18.08 21.14 3.36
CA TYR A 272 -18.03 22.43 2.67
C TYR A 272 -19.33 22.75 1.91
N SER A 273 -19.92 21.76 1.22
CA SER A 273 -21.15 21.96 0.45
C SER A 273 -22.35 22.37 1.32
N LYS A 274 -22.41 21.94 2.57
CA LYS A 274 -23.44 22.29 3.54
C LYS A 274 -23.27 23.70 4.12
N GLU A 275 -22.06 24.22 4.12
CA GLU A 275 -21.70 25.54 4.68
C GLU A 275 -21.71 26.63 3.62
N ARG A 276 -21.15 26.36 2.44
CA ARG A 276 -21.00 27.32 1.35
C ARG A 276 -22.35 27.72 0.77
N ARG A 277 -22.56 29.03 0.66
CA ARG A 277 -23.77 29.62 0.07
C ARG A 277 -23.45 30.30 -1.26
N ALA A 278 -24.31 30.14 -2.25
CA ALA A 278 -24.30 30.81 -3.54
C ALA A 278 -25.76 30.86 -4.09
N PHE A 279 -26.06 31.84 -4.93
CA PHE A 279 -27.38 31.97 -5.57
C PHE A 279 -28.57 31.86 -4.60
N GLY A 280 -28.42 32.40 -3.39
CA GLY A 280 -29.47 32.44 -2.37
C GLY A 280 -29.63 31.17 -1.53
N GLY A 281 -28.92 30.05 -1.83
CA GLY A 281 -28.99 28.77 -1.13
C GLY A 281 -27.63 28.19 -0.73
N ARG A 282 -27.65 27.03 -0.08
CA ARG A 282 -26.46 26.23 0.12
C ARG A 282 -26.07 25.53 -1.20
N ILE A 283 -24.80 25.33 -1.48
CA ILE A 283 -24.43 24.62 -2.72
C ILE A 283 -24.88 23.14 -2.67
N SER A 284 -25.04 22.56 -1.47
CA SER A 284 -25.63 21.23 -1.27
C SER A 284 -27.10 21.12 -1.69
N ASP A 285 -27.79 22.22 -1.90
CA ASP A 285 -29.19 22.21 -2.31
C ASP A 285 -29.37 22.07 -3.83
N PHE A 286 -28.28 22.31 -4.59
CA PHE A 286 -28.30 22.24 -6.06
C PHE A 286 -28.14 20.80 -6.57
N GLN A 287 -28.93 20.45 -7.59
CA GLN A 287 -28.99 19.08 -8.13
C GLN A 287 -27.62 18.56 -8.60
N LEU A 288 -26.81 19.36 -9.31
CA LEU A 288 -25.48 18.96 -9.79
C LEU A 288 -24.47 18.70 -8.66
N THR A 289 -24.62 19.36 -7.52
CA THR A 289 -23.80 19.07 -6.31
C THR A 289 -24.23 17.77 -5.68
N ARG A 290 -25.54 17.52 -5.59
CA ARG A 290 -26.10 16.26 -5.07
C ARG A 290 -25.73 15.06 -5.90
N GLU A 291 -25.74 15.19 -7.23
CA GLU A 291 -25.28 14.17 -8.17
C GLU A 291 -23.83 13.79 -7.88
N LYS A 292 -22.91 14.78 -7.82
CA LYS A 292 -21.51 14.53 -7.49
C LYS A 292 -21.33 13.79 -6.16
N ILE A 293 -22.04 14.23 -5.12
CA ILE A 293 -21.96 13.60 -3.79
C ILE A 293 -22.47 12.14 -3.85
N ALA A 294 -23.54 11.86 -4.60
CA ALA A 294 -24.08 10.51 -4.76
C ALA A 294 -23.08 9.60 -5.51
N ASP A 295 -22.46 10.08 -6.58
CA ASP A 295 -21.46 9.34 -7.36
C ASP A 295 -20.20 9.07 -6.52
N MET A 296 -19.73 10.06 -5.74
CA MET A 296 -18.57 9.91 -4.87
C MET A 296 -18.80 8.80 -3.83
N VAL A 297 -19.90 8.85 -3.08
CA VAL A 297 -20.16 7.85 -2.02
C VAL A 297 -20.43 6.46 -2.60
N THR A 298 -21.13 6.36 -3.73
CA THR A 298 -21.38 5.09 -4.42
C THR A 298 -20.09 4.46 -4.87
N GLY A 299 -19.20 5.25 -5.49
CA GLY A 299 -17.88 4.79 -5.94
C GLY A 299 -16.99 4.31 -4.78
N ILE A 300 -16.95 5.06 -3.68
CA ILE A 300 -16.20 4.68 -2.47
C ILE A 300 -16.72 3.37 -1.90
N SER A 301 -18.05 3.22 -1.77
CA SER A 301 -18.67 2.01 -1.23
C SER A 301 -18.37 0.79 -2.09
N ALA A 302 -18.50 0.91 -3.41
CA ALA A 302 -18.16 -0.18 -4.34
C ALA A 302 -16.67 -0.55 -4.29
N ALA A 303 -15.77 0.44 -4.24
CA ALA A 303 -14.33 0.22 -4.13
C ALA A 303 -13.96 -0.54 -2.83
N ARG A 304 -14.53 -0.12 -1.69
CA ARG A 304 -14.34 -0.79 -0.40
C ARG A 304 -14.80 -2.23 -0.44
N LEU A 305 -15.99 -2.50 -0.98
CA LEU A 305 -16.54 -3.86 -1.09
C LEU A 305 -15.67 -4.75 -1.98
N LEU A 306 -15.12 -4.25 -3.10
CA LEU A 306 -14.21 -5.01 -3.94
C LEU A 306 -12.91 -5.37 -3.19
N CYS A 307 -12.32 -4.44 -2.44
CA CYS A 307 -11.13 -4.70 -1.63
C CYS A 307 -11.41 -5.77 -0.55
N LEU A 308 -12.53 -5.67 0.15
CA LEU A 308 -12.93 -6.63 1.19
C LEU A 308 -13.28 -8.00 0.60
N TYR A 309 -13.93 -8.05 -0.56
CA TYR A 309 -14.20 -9.30 -1.27
C TYR A 309 -12.91 -10.03 -1.66
N ALA A 310 -11.96 -9.32 -2.28
CA ALA A 310 -10.66 -9.90 -2.63
C ALA A 310 -9.88 -10.36 -1.39
N SER A 311 -9.96 -9.60 -0.27
CA SER A 311 -9.39 -9.99 1.02
C SER A 311 -9.99 -11.29 1.53
N ARG A 312 -11.32 -11.43 1.42
CA ARG A 312 -12.02 -12.65 1.89
C ARG A 312 -11.64 -13.87 1.07
N LEU A 313 -11.48 -13.75 -0.24
CA LEU A 313 -10.99 -14.85 -1.07
C LEU A 313 -9.59 -15.31 -0.64
N LYS A 314 -8.66 -14.36 -0.38
CA LYS A 314 -7.32 -14.67 0.17
C LYS A 314 -7.43 -15.43 1.49
N GLU A 315 -8.26 -15.00 2.42
CA GLU A 315 -8.46 -15.64 3.73
C GLU A 315 -8.98 -17.09 3.62
N MET A 316 -9.82 -17.34 2.62
CA MET A 316 -10.36 -18.66 2.32
C MET A 316 -9.39 -19.57 1.56
N GLY A 317 -8.19 -19.07 1.21
CA GLY A 317 -7.22 -19.79 0.38
C GLY A 317 -7.67 -20.02 -1.07
N LEU A 318 -8.62 -19.22 -1.55
CA LEU A 318 -9.10 -19.27 -2.92
C LEU A 318 -8.22 -18.43 -3.85
N GLU A 319 -8.30 -18.68 -5.17
CA GLU A 319 -7.66 -17.82 -6.17
C GLU A 319 -8.32 -16.42 -6.14
N PHE A 320 -7.50 -15.36 -6.11
CA PHE A 320 -7.96 -13.99 -5.95
C PHE A 320 -7.21 -12.95 -6.81
N SER A 321 -6.33 -13.39 -7.73
CA SER A 321 -5.47 -12.47 -8.49
C SER A 321 -6.25 -11.56 -9.44
N SER A 322 -7.33 -12.06 -10.04
CA SER A 322 -8.25 -11.25 -10.86
C SER A 322 -8.98 -10.23 -10.01
N GLU A 323 -9.56 -10.66 -8.89
CA GLU A 323 -10.34 -9.84 -7.97
C GLU A 323 -9.48 -8.78 -7.28
N ALA A 324 -8.24 -9.11 -6.90
CA ALA A 324 -7.27 -8.15 -6.39
C ALA A 324 -6.93 -7.06 -7.42
N SER A 325 -6.80 -7.45 -8.70
CA SER A 325 -6.54 -6.52 -9.79
C SER A 325 -7.76 -5.63 -10.09
N GLN A 326 -8.97 -6.19 -10.09
CA GLN A 326 -10.23 -5.45 -10.23
C GLN A 326 -10.40 -4.46 -9.09
N ALA A 327 -10.19 -4.89 -7.83
CA ALA A 327 -10.28 -4.04 -6.65
C ALA A 327 -9.31 -2.85 -6.77
N LYS A 328 -8.05 -3.10 -7.15
CA LYS A 328 -7.04 -2.06 -7.29
C LYS A 328 -7.38 -1.06 -8.38
N VAL A 329 -7.69 -1.52 -9.60
CA VAL A 329 -8.04 -0.62 -10.72
C VAL A 329 -9.24 0.23 -10.35
N PHE A 330 -10.32 -0.39 -9.88
CA PHE A 330 -11.55 0.32 -9.55
C PHE A 330 -11.32 1.34 -8.41
N ALA A 331 -10.67 0.93 -7.32
CA ALA A 331 -10.46 1.79 -6.16
C ALA A 331 -9.54 2.99 -6.49
N THR A 332 -8.43 2.76 -7.20
CA THR A 332 -7.47 3.84 -7.49
C THR A 332 -8.04 4.87 -8.46
N GLU A 333 -8.75 4.44 -9.51
CA GLU A 333 -9.39 5.35 -10.45
C GLU A 333 -10.59 6.08 -9.84
N THR A 334 -11.36 5.39 -8.99
CA THR A 334 -12.44 6.02 -8.22
C THR A 334 -11.88 7.08 -7.28
N SER A 335 -10.78 6.80 -6.59
CA SER A 335 -10.14 7.79 -5.71
C SER A 335 -9.73 9.06 -6.44
N VAL A 336 -9.12 8.93 -7.62
CA VAL A 336 -8.77 10.09 -8.45
C VAL A 336 -10.02 10.89 -8.83
N ARG A 337 -11.09 10.23 -9.29
CA ARG A 337 -12.36 10.90 -9.63
C ARG A 337 -13.01 11.59 -8.44
N VAL A 338 -13.05 10.91 -7.28
CA VAL A 338 -13.63 11.49 -6.06
C VAL A 338 -12.85 12.72 -5.60
N CYS A 339 -11.52 12.66 -5.60
CA CYS A 339 -10.68 13.80 -5.23
C CYS A 339 -10.82 14.96 -6.22
N ASP A 340 -10.96 14.67 -7.52
CA ASP A 340 -11.23 15.68 -8.57
C ASP A 340 -12.60 16.37 -8.34
N GLN A 341 -13.65 15.58 -8.07
CA GLN A 341 -14.97 16.13 -7.74
C GLN A 341 -14.97 16.94 -6.44
N ALA A 342 -14.14 16.55 -5.45
CA ALA A 342 -13.96 17.35 -4.24
C ALA A 342 -13.37 18.72 -4.57
N ILE A 343 -12.30 18.79 -5.36
CA ILE A 343 -11.70 20.05 -5.84
C ILE A 343 -12.76 20.88 -6.57
N GLN A 344 -13.56 20.26 -7.44
CA GLN A 344 -14.61 20.95 -8.19
C GLN A 344 -15.71 21.53 -7.28
N ILE A 345 -16.11 20.81 -6.22
CA ILE A 345 -17.10 21.31 -5.24
C ILE A 345 -16.55 22.51 -4.46
N PHE A 346 -15.27 22.50 -4.10
CA PHE A 346 -14.61 23.63 -3.44
C PHE A 346 -14.36 24.83 -4.39
N GLY A 347 -14.37 24.63 -5.72
CA GLY A 347 -14.11 25.67 -6.70
C GLY A 347 -12.69 26.23 -6.59
N GLY A 348 -12.54 27.56 -6.70
CA GLY A 348 -11.23 28.22 -6.61
C GLY A 348 -10.47 27.91 -5.31
N LEU A 349 -11.18 27.75 -4.19
CA LEU A 349 -10.57 27.34 -2.93
C LEU A 349 -9.97 25.93 -3.03
N GLY A 350 -10.63 24.98 -3.71
CA GLY A 350 -10.12 23.64 -3.93
C GLY A 350 -8.84 23.61 -4.77
N TYR A 351 -8.70 24.55 -5.71
CA TYR A 351 -7.53 24.67 -6.56
C TYR A 351 -6.31 25.29 -5.82
N THR A 352 -6.55 26.18 -4.86
CA THR A 352 -5.51 26.93 -4.13
C THR A 352 -5.17 26.35 -2.76
N SER A 353 -6.02 25.48 -2.20
CA SER A 353 -5.80 24.91 -0.86
C SER A 353 -5.13 23.53 -0.95
N GLU A 354 -3.90 23.45 -0.41
CA GLU A 354 -3.18 22.17 -0.31
C GLU A 354 -3.96 21.12 0.49
N ASP A 355 -4.76 21.52 1.46
CA ASP A 355 -5.59 20.61 2.25
C ASP A 355 -6.67 19.90 1.41
N VAL A 356 -7.05 20.44 0.25
CA VAL A 356 -8.02 19.83 -0.66
C VAL A 356 -7.33 19.07 -1.80
N HIS A 357 -6.50 19.77 -2.60
CA HIS A 357 -5.90 19.16 -3.80
C HIS A 357 -4.79 18.15 -3.50
N ARG A 358 -4.24 18.12 -2.27
CA ARG A 358 -3.28 17.10 -1.85
C ARG A 358 -3.82 15.69 -2.07
N HIS A 359 -5.07 15.43 -1.69
CA HIS A 359 -5.68 14.10 -1.86
C HIS A 359 -5.73 13.63 -3.31
N TRP A 360 -5.94 14.55 -4.26
CA TRP A 360 -5.88 14.25 -5.69
C TRP A 360 -4.45 13.91 -6.14
N ARG A 361 -3.47 14.68 -5.69
CA ARG A 361 -2.05 14.43 -5.99
C ARG A 361 -1.61 13.06 -5.45
N ASP A 362 -2.02 12.71 -4.24
CA ASP A 362 -1.72 11.45 -3.59
C ASP A 362 -2.40 10.27 -4.30
N ALA A 363 -3.68 10.37 -4.61
CA ALA A 363 -4.44 9.33 -5.30
C ALA A 363 -3.83 8.98 -6.67
N ARG A 364 -3.21 9.95 -7.36
CA ARG A 364 -2.68 9.75 -8.72
C ARG A 364 -1.55 8.74 -8.80
N LEU A 365 -0.74 8.59 -7.76
CA LEU A 365 0.36 7.63 -7.74
C LEU A 365 -0.13 6.21 -7.99
N LEU A 366 -1.21 5.80 -7.32
CA LEU A 366 -1.60 4.40 -7.26
C LEU A 366 -2.35 3.89 -8.51
N THR A 367 -2.67 4.76 -9.47
CA THR A 367 -3.05 4.31 -10.82
C THR A 367 -1.83 3.83 -11.63
N ILE A 368 -0.60 4.11 -11.13
CA ILE A 368 0.68 3.77 -11.77
C ILE A 368 1.41 2.67 -10.98
N GLY A 369 1.62 2.87 -9.68
CA GLY A 369 2.35 1.93 -8.81
C GLY A 369 1.63 0.60 -8.63
N GLU A 370 2.36 -0.45 -8.27
CA GLU A 370 1.87 -1.82 -8.03
C GLU A 370 1.15 -2.44 -9.26
N GLY A 371 1.57 -2.02 -10.45
CA GLY A 371 0.99 -2.35 -11.74
C GLY A 371 0.04 -1.24 -12.23
N THR A 372 0.35 -0.69 -13.42
CA THR A 372 -0.49 0.37 -14.00
C THR A 372 -1.90 -0.14 -14.27
N SER A 373 -2.87 0.78 -14.32
CA SER A 373 -4.27 0.44 -14.65
C SER A 373 -4.38 -0.36 -15.96
N GLU A 374 -3.52 -0.07 -16.95
CA GLU A 374 -3.49 -0.76 -18.24
C GLU A 374 -3.01 -2.21 -18.09
N VAL A 375 -1.88 -2.42 -17.38
CA VAL A 375 -1.33 -3.77 -17.13
C VAL A 375 -2.34 -4.63 -16.37
N LEU A 376 -3.01 -4.06 -15.36
CA LEU A 376 -4.00 -4.82 -14.59
C LEU A 376 -5.25 -5.15 -15.42
N ARG A 377 -5.70 -4.26 -16.32
CA ARG A 377 -6.80 -4.57 -17.26
C ARG A 377 -6.44 -5.71 -18.20
N MET A 378 -5.20 -5.75 -18.70
CA MET A 378 -4.71 -6.87 -19.51
C MET A 378 -4.72 -8.18 -18.70
N LEU A 379 -4.29 -8.14 -17.44
CA LEU A 379 -4.29 -9.32 -16.57
C LEU A 379 -5.71 -9.81 -16.30
N ILE A 380 -6.64 -8.90 -15.97
CA ILE A 380 -8.06 -9.22 -15.75
C ILE A 380 -8.65 -9.88 -17.02
N ALA A 381 -8.50 -9.23 -18.17
CA ALA A 381 -9.02 -9.75 -19.43
C ALA A 381 -8.44 -11.14 -19.78
N SER A 382 -7.13 -11.33 -19.60
CA SER A 382 -6.48 -12.62 -19.86
C SER A 382 -7.02 -13.72 -18.95
N ARG A 383 -7.32 -13.42 -17.69
CA ARG A 383 -7.90 -14.38 -16.75
C ARG A 383 -9.35 -14.75 -17.12
N GLU A 384 -10.16 -13.76 -17.47
CA GLU A 384 -11.55 -13.99 -17.89
C GLU A 384 -11.63 -14.80 -19.19
N LEU A 385 -10.78 -14.49 -20.18
CA LEU A 385 -10.73 -15.23 -21.45
C LEU A 385 -10.20 -16.67 -21.31
N ALA A 386 -9.44 -16.95 -20.27
CA ALA A 386 -8.94 -18.29 -19.95
C ALA A 386 -9.95 -19.15 -19.16
N ARG A 387 -11.02 -18.57 -18.62
CA ARG A 387 -12.10 -19.31 -17.95
C ARG A 387 -12.93 -20.01 -19.01
N SER A 388 -13.11 -21.35 -18.87
CA SER A 388 -14.12 -22.06 -19.65
C SER A 388 -15.49 -21.61 -19.17
N LEU A 389 -16.31 -21.08 -20.04
CA LEU A 389 -17.72 -20.75 -19.79
C LEU A 389 -18.54 -22.02 -19.60
#